data_8ca6dc25a51bc9c04ee8e794d7897abd
#
_entry.id   8ca6dc25a51bc9c04ee8e794d7897abd
#
_cell.length_a   1.000
_cell.length_b   1.000
_cell.length_c   1.000
_cell.angle_alpha   90.00
_cell.angle_beta   90.00
_cell.angle_gamma   90.00
#
_symmetry.space_group_name_H-M   'P 1'
#
loop_
_entity.id
_entity.type
_entity.pdbx_description
1 polymer ?
#
loop_
_entity_poly.entity_id
_entity_poly.type
_entity_poly.pdbx_seq_one_letter_code
_entity_poly.pdbx_strand_id
1 'polypeptide(L)'
;MKQSDIILEVKDLCVEFQTVEGRVQAVDHLSYTLHKGEKLGIVGESGSGKSVSSLAMMQLIPNPPGRVTGGEILYKGKDLVKLSEKEMQKLRGNEISMIFQEPMTSLNPIIQCGKQIAESLRLHRGMNKKEAAEEAVRMMKAVGIANPEVRAHEYPHQMSGGMRQRVMIAMALACQPQILIADEPTTALDVTIQAQILDLIRDLNREMNAAVLFITHDLGVVSELCDTVIVMYTGHIVEQAPVRELFRDPKHPYTVGLLNAIPAITKERKPLKTIEGVVPNPTERIEGCSFWPRCPHASERCRKEAPPVTRPGEDRLVRCWLYAGEDGMTGGPDDGAK
;
A
#
# COMPACT_ATOMS: atom_id res chain seq x y z
N MET A 1 4.48 18.46 -11.17
CA MET A 1 3.49 18.76 -10.11
C MET A 1 4.07 19.80 -9.16
N LYS A 2 3.27 20.73 -8.61
CA LYS A 2 3.79 21.79 -7.73
C LYS A 2 4.10 21.23 -6.35
N GLN A 3 5.19 21.65 -5.73
CA GLN A 3 5.60 21.27 -4.37
C GLN A 3 4.53 21.56 -3.29
N SER A 4 3.57 22.43 -3.59
CA SER A 4 2.42 22.77 -2.73
C SER A 4 1.36 21.69 -2.58
N ASP A 5 1.41 20.63 -3.41
CA ASP A 5 0.37 19.59 -3.47
C ASP A 5 0.76 18.31 -2.73
N ILE A 6 1.97 18.23 -2.16
CA ILE A 6 2.43 17.10 -1.38
C ILE A 6 1.69 17.07 -0.04
N ILE A 7 0.98 15.97 0.22
CA ILE A 7 0.28 15.74 1.49
C ILE A 7 1.11 14.87 2.45
N LEU A 8 1.88 13.94 1.89
CA LEU A 8 2.76 13.04 2.66
C LEU A 8 4.09 12.88 1.94
N GLU A 9 5.18 12.89 2.70
CA GLU A 9 6.52 12.64 2.19
C GLU A 9 7.22 11.64 3.11
N VAL A 10 7.61 10.49 2.58
CA VAL A 10 8.43 9.48 3.25
C VAL A 10 9.86 9.66 2.78
N LYS A 11 10.78 9.81 3.73
CA LYS A 11 12.20 10.04 3.47
C LYS A 11 13.03 9.00 4.20
N ASP A 12 13.75 8.20 3.43
CA ASP A 12 14.79 7.29 3.93
C ASP A 12 14.32 6.36 5.06
N LEU A 13 13.04 5.95 5.01
CA LEU A 13 12.41 5.15 6.05
C LEU A 13 13.06 3.78 6.16
N CYS A 14 13.47 3.42 7.38
CA CYS A 14 14.00 2.11 7.74
C CYS A 14 13.20 1.49 8.87
N VAL A 15 12.81 0.21 8.71
CA VAL A 15 12.09 -0.55 9.74
C VAL A 15 12.73 -1.92 9.92
N GLU A 16 13.07 -2.25 11.15
CA GLU A 16 13.64 -3.54 11.54
C GLU A 16 12.74 -4.32 12.48
N PHE A 17 12.84 -5.65 12.42
CA PHE A 17 12.28 -6.58 13.38
C PHE A 17 13.36 -7.47 13.99
N GLN A 18 13.34 -7.60 15.32
CA GLN A 18 14.21 -8.55 16.01
C GLN A 18 13.44 -9.86 16.20
N THR A 19 13.73 -10.85 15.37
CA THR A 19 13.13 -12.18 15.44
C THR A 19 14.04 -13.17 16.18
N VAL A 20 13.54 -14.36 16.47
CA VAL A 20 14.33 -15.46 17.05
C VAL A 20 15.46 -15.90 16.09
N GLU A 21 15.21 -15.83 14.78
CA GLU A 21 16.15 -16.24 13.74
C GLU A 21 17.18 -15.15 13.41
N GLY A 22 16.98 -13.92 13.90
CA GLY A 22 17.88 -12.81 13.66
C GLY A 22 17.16 -11.49 13.38
N ARG A 23 17.93 -10.54 12.86
CA ARG A 23 17.44 -9.19 12.52
C ARG A 23 16.92 -9.19 11.08
N VAL A 24 15.70 -8.72 10.89
CA VAL A 24 15.03 -8.56 9.60
C VAL A 24 14.86 -7.10 9.27
N GLN A 25 15.47 -6.64 8.18
CA GLN A 25 15.27 -5.30 7.63
C GLN A 25 14.03 -5.34 6.72
N ALA A 26 12.86 -5.03 7.25
CA ALA A 26 11.59 -5.14 6.51
C ALA A 26 11.35 -3.97 5.54
N VAL A 27 11.86 -2.78 5.87
CA VAL A 27 11.88 -1.59 5.00
C VAL A 27 13.27 -0.99 5.06
N ASP A 28 13.87 -0.71 3.92
CA ASP A 28 15.25 -0.28 3.81
C ASP A 28 15.37 0.92 2.84
N HIS A 29 15.65 2.10 3.41
CA HIS A 29 15.83 3.38 2.71
C HIS A 29 14.68 3.69 1.74
N LEU A 30 13.42 3.55 2.23
CA LEU A 30 12.21 3.81 1.43
C LEU A 30 11.93 5.31 1.37
N SER A 31 11.81 5.85 0.14
CA SER A 31 11.49 7.26 -0.07
C SER A 31 10.47 7.43 -1.19
N TYR A 32 9.35 8.10 -0.90
CA TYR A 32 8.33 8.45 -1.88
C TYR A 32 7.47 9.62 -1.41
N THR A 33 6.70 10.20 -2.31
CA THR A 33 5.74 11.28 -2.03
C THR A 33 4.34 10.85 -2.41
N LEU A 34 3.35 11.38 -1.70
CA LEU A 34 1.93 11.23 -2.01
C LEU A 34 1.33 12.63 -2.13
N HIS A 35 0.65 12.89 -3.24
CA HIS A 35 0.02 14.18 -3.50
C HIS A 35 -1.46 14.17 -3.12
N LYS A 36 -2.05 15.34 -2.91
CA LYS A 36 -3.48 15.49 -2.62
C LYS A 36 -4.32 14.90 -3.74
N GLY A 37 -5.27 14.05 -3.39
CA GLY A 37 -6.17 13.39 -4.34
C GLY A 37 -5.51 12.32 -5.22
N GLU A 38 -4.19 12.10 -5.10
CA GLU A 38 -3.47 11.05 -5.82
C GLU A 38 -3.85 9.66 -5.32
N LYS A 39 -3.91 8.71 -6.25
CA LYS A 39 -4.03 7.27 -5.95
C LYS A 39 -2.70 6.61 -6.27
N LEU A 40 -1.90 6.35 -5.24
CA LEU A 40 -0.59 5.72 -5.33
C LEU A 40 -0.72 4.23 -5.00
N GLY A 41 -0.36 3.37 -5.96
CA GLY A 41 -0.29 1.93 -5.76
C GLY A 41 1.08 1.52 -5.22
N ILE A 42 1.12 0.62 -4.23
CA ILE A 42 2.34 -0.08 -3.81
C ILE A 42 2.14 -1.58 -4.05
N VAL A 43 2.97 -2.16 -4.91
CA VAL A 43 2.87 -3.57 -5.30
C VAL A 43 4.17 -4.32 -5.03
N GLY A 44 4.09 -5.64 -4.94
CA GLY A 44 5.22 -6.55 -4.76
C GLY A 44 4.78 -7.86 -4.12
N GLU A 45 5.66 -8.85 -4.10
CA GLU A 45 5.40 -10.15 -3.45
C GLU A 45 5.19 -10.01 -1.94
N SER A 46 4.64 -11.04 -1.29
CA SER A 46 4.53 -11.10 0.17
C SER A 46 5.91 -10.96 0.82
N GLY A 47 6.00 -10.23 1.93
CA GLY A 47 7.27 -9.94 2.60
C GLY A 47 8.11 -8.82 1.98
N SER A 48 7.64 -8.14 0.92
CA SER A 48 8.40 -7.02 0.32
C SER A 48 8.40 -5.71 1.13
N GLY A 49 7.72 -5.65 2.28
CA GLY A 49 7.70 -4.49 3.18
C GLY A 49 6.54 -3.52 3.00
N LYS A 50 5.60 -3.78 2.09
CA LYS A 50 4.44 -2.89 1.77
C LYS A 50 3.63 -2.51 3.00
N SER A 51 3.02 -3.50 3.66
CA SER A 51 2.18 -3.27 4.85
C SER A 51 2.99 -2.73 6.02
N VAL A 52 4.27 -3.10 6.13
CA VAL A 52 5.16 -2.58 7.18
C VAL A 52 5.36 -1.07 7.03
N SER A 53 5.54 -0.58 5.78
CA SER A 53 5.68 0.86 5.53
C SER A 53 4.44 1.66 5.92
N SER A 54 3.24 1.13 5.68
CA SER A 54 1.99 1.78 6.09
C SER A 54 1.74 1.72 7.59
N LEU A 55 2.08 0.60 8.24
CA LEU A 55 2.01 0.49 9.70
C LEU A 55 2.99 1.43 10.39
N ALA A 56 4.18 1.67 9.82
CA ALA A 56 5.12 2.67 10.32
C ALA A 56 4.53 4.08 10.27
N MET A 57 3.84 4.44 9.18
CA MET A 57 3.13 5.71 9.03
C MET A 57 2.07 5.92 10.11
N MET A 58 1.39 4.85 10.48
CA MET A 58 0.35 4.87 11.52
C MET A 58 0.92 4.69 12.94
N GLN A 59 2.26 4.56 13.11
CA GLN A 59 2.89 4.15 14.38
C GLN A 59 2.24 2.89 14.98
N LEU A 60 1.94 1.90 14.14
CA LEU A 60 1.32 0.63 14.54
C LEU A 60 2.30 -0.55 14.44
N ILE A 61 3.59 -0.29 14.25
CA ILE A 61 4.63 -1.33 14.35
C ILE A 61 4.69 -1.82 15.80
N PRO A 62 4.46 -3.12 16.05
CA PRO A 62 4.55 -3.67 17.42
C PRO A 62 5.99 -3.53 17.94
N ASN A 63 6.18 -2.89 19.07
CA ASN A 63 7.49 -2.71 19.67
C ASN A 63 7.49 -3.24 21.12
N PRO A 64 8.20 -4.34 21.45
CA PRO A 64 8.90 -5.24 20.54
C PRO A 64 7.94 -6.11 19.68
N PRO A 65 8.36 -6.77 18.57
CA PRO A 65 9.75 -6.95 18.10
C PRO A 65 10.22 -5.93 17.06
N GLY A 66 9.34 -5.06 16.53
CA GLY A 66 9.65 -4.13 15.44
C GLY A 66 9.97 -2.72 15.93
N ARG A 67 10.70 -1.98 15.12
CA ARG A 67 10.97 -0.55 15.36
C ARG A 67 11.31 0.20 14.08
N VAL A 68 10.97 1.47 14.02
CA VAL A 68 11.52 2.40 13.02
C VAL A 68 12.95 2.76 13.46
N THR A 69 13.93 2.50 12.61
CA THR A 69 15.36 2.70 12.91
C THR A 69 15.94 3.92 12.23
N GLY A 70 15.27 4.49 11.23
CA GLY A 70 15.72 5.67 10.51
C GLY A 70 14.64 6.28 9.63
N GLY A 71 14.92 7.49 9.15
CA GLY A 71 14.04 8.23 8.23
C GLY A 71 12.98 9.07 8.90
N GLU A 72 12.19 9.70 8.06
CA GLU A 72 11.10 10.60 8.45
C GLU A 72 9.84 10.31 7.64
N ILE A 73 8.67 10.52 8.26
CA ILE A 73 7.36 10.46 7.60
C ILE A 73 6.66 11.79 7.84
N LEU A 74 6.73 12.68 6.85
CA LEU A 74 6.22 14.04 6.96
C LEU A 74 4.78 14.13 6.45
N TYR A 75 3.84 14.34 7.33
CA TYR A 75 2.46 14.66 7.01
C TYR A 75 2.22 16.15 7.22
N LYS A 76 1.94 16.89 6.15
CA LYS A 76 1.81 18.37 6.21
C LYS A 76 3.00 19.04 6.93
N GLY A 77 4.21 18.53 6.71
CA GLY A 77 5.45 19.03 7.31
C GLY A 77 5.70 18.60 8.76
N LYS A 78 4.83 17.79 9.38
CA LYS A 78 5.04 17.21 10.72
C LYS A 78 5.53 15.77 10.59
N ASP A 79 6.63 15.45 11.27
CA ASP A 79 7.17 14.10 11.28
C ASP A 79 6.34 13.17 12.15
N LEU A 80 5.59 12.27 11.53
CA LEU A 80 4.72 11.32 12.22
C LEU A 80 5.50 10.38 13.14
N VAL A 81 6.75 10.04 12.82
CA VAL A 81 7.59 9.12 13.62
C VAL A 81 7.88 9.70 15.01
N LYS A 82 7.95 11.02 15.11
CA LYS A 82 8.30 11.74 16.34
C LYS A 82 7.09 12.17 17.18
N LEU A 83 5.86 11.99 16.67
CA LEU A 83 4.65 12.37 17.40
C LEU A 83 4.42 11.47 18.61
N SER A 84 3.91 12.07 19.67
CA SER A 84 3.42 11.33 20.83
C SER A 84 2.15 10.54 20.48
N GLU A 85 1.85 9.48 21.25
CA GLU A 85 0.62 8.70 21.07
C GLU A 85 -0.65 9.55 21.12
N LYS A 86 -0.70 10.55 22.00
CA LYS A 86 -1.83 11.50 22.09
C LYS A 86 -2.03 12.34 20.82
N GLU A 87 -0.94 12.68 20.15
CA GLU A 87 -0.99 13.41 18.86
C GLU A 87 -1.40 12.47 17.74
N MET A 88 -0.85 11.26 17.70
CA MET A 88 -1.25 10.25 16.71
C MET A 88 -2.72 9.84 16.84
N GLN A 89 -3.27 9.72 18.05
CA GLN A 89 -4.69 9.46 18.27
C GLN A 89 -5.60 10.52 17.65
N LYS A 90 -5.16 11.77 17.54
CA LYS A 90 -5.95 12.82 16.86
C LYS A 90 -5.93 12.69 15.34
N LEU A 91 -4.90 12.05 14.78
CA LEU A 91 -4.74 11.85 13.34
C LEU A 91 -5.38 10.55 12.86
N ARG A 92 -5.18 9.44 13.61
CA ARG A 92 -5.71 8.13 13.28
C ARG A 92 -7.24 8.13 13.25
N GLY A 93 -7.82 7.65 12.15
CA GLY A 93 -9.27 7.62 11.95
C GLY A 93 -9.92 8.98 11.66
N ASN A 94 -9.17 10.08 11.73
CA ASN A 94 -9.63 11.43 11.45
C ASN A 94 -9.02 12.00 10.17
N GLU A 95 -7.70 12.26 10.17
CA GLU A 95 -6.99 12.80 9.01
C GLU A 95 -6.32 11.71 8.18
N ILE A 96 -5.84 10.66 8.82
CA ILE A 96 -5.24 9.48 8.19
C ILE A 96 -6.01 8.25 8.65
N SER A 97 -6.58 7.50 7.74
CA SER A 97 -7.36 6.31 8.03
C SER A 97 -6.81 5.09 7.31
N MET A 98 -7.06 3.90 7.84
CA MET A 98 -6.56 2.65 7.27
C MET A 98 -7.66 1.59 7.18
N ILE A 99 -7.74 0.96 6.01
CA ILE A 99 -8.48 -0.28 5.77
C ILE A 99 -7.45 -1.40 5.89
N PHE A 100 -7.62 -2.26 6.89
CA PHE A 100 -6.69 -3.37 7.16
C PHE A 100 -6.99 -4.57 6.27
N GLN A 101 -6.00 -5.43 6.08
CA GLN A 101 -6.08 -6.63 5.25
C GLN A 101 -7.17 -7.61 5.70
N GLU A 102 -7.36 -7.78 7.03
CA GLU A 102 -8.33 -8.73 7.56
C GLU A 102 -9.45 -8.05 8.36
N PRO A 103 -10.70 -8.06 7.86
CA PRO A 103 -11.83 -7.49 8.58
C PRO A 103 -12.19 -8.28 9.84
N MET A 104 -11.80 -9.56 9.92
CA MET A 104 -12.07 -10.42 11.09
C MET A 104 -11.32 -9.98 12.34
N THR A 105 -10.11 -9.49 12.17
CA THR A 105 -9.24 -9.03 13.28
C THR A 105 -9.39 -7.54 13.55
N SER A 106 -9.89 -6.78 12.58
CA SER A 106 -10.04 -5.32 12.67
C SER A 106 -11.33 -4.89 13.39
N LEU A 107 -12.39 -5.70 13.30
CA LEU A 107 -13.64 -5.42 13.99
C LEU A 107 -13.68 -6.10 15.37
N ASN A 108 -14.06 -5.34 16.41
CA ASN A 108 -14.23 -5.90 17.75
C ASN A 108 -15.48 -6.82 17.77
N PRO A 109 -15.32 -8.15 18.03
CA PRO A 109 -16.41 -9.12 17.91
C PRO A 109 -17.53 -8.95 18.94
N ILE A 110 -17.27 -8.25 20.05
CA ILE A 110 -18.23 -8.05 21.16
C ILE A 110 -18.90 -6.67 21.14
N ILE A 111 -18.61 -5.87 20.11
CA ILE A 111 -19.22 -4.54 19.93
C ILE A 111 -20.05 -4.53 18.65
N GLN A 112 -21.27 -3.98 18.71
CA GLN A 112 -22.15 -3.83 17.55
C GLN A 112 -21.49 -2.98 16.46
N CYS A 113 -21.67 -3.34 15.19
CA CYS A 113 -20.99 -2.70 14.06
C CYS A 113 -21.28 -1.20 13.95
N GLY A 114 -22.53 -0.78 14.14
CA GLY A 114 -22.89 0.65 14.13
C GLY A 114 -22.24 1.43 15.27
N LYS A 115 -22.01 0.80 16.44
CA LYS A 115 -21.32 1.46 17.55
C LYS A 115 -19.84 1.68 17.28
N GLN A 116 -19.19 0.77 16.56
CA GLN A 116 -17.78 0.91 16.18
C GLN A 116 -17.59 2.07 15.20
N ILE A 117 -18.50 2.22 14.22
CA ILE A 117 -18.49 3.40 13.33
C ILE A 117 -18.76 4.69 14.10
N ALA A 118 -19.77 4.68 14.97
CA ALA A 118 -20.17 5.84 15.77
C ALA A 118 -19.08 6.30 16.76
N GLU A 119 -18.20 5.41 17.20
CA GLU A 119 -17.08 5.73 18.10
C GLU A 119 -16.14 6.76 17.48
N SER A 120 -15.67 6.54 16.23
CA SER A 120 -14.82 7.49 15.51
C SER A 120 -15.47 8.85 15.35
N LEU A 121 -16.76 8.90 15.03
CA LEU A 121 -17.52 10.15 14.89
C LEU A 121 -17.63 10.93 16.22
N ARG A 122 -17.83 10.22 17.31
CA ARG A 122 -17.90 10.84 18.64
C ARG A 122 -16.54 11.38 19.09
N LEU A 123 -15.46 10.63 18.86
CA LEU A 123 -14.10 10.99 19.25
C LEU A 123 -13.57 12.18 18.43
N HIS A 124 -13.81 12.20 17.12
CA HIS A 124 -13.15 13.13 16.23
C HIS A 124 -14.06 14.26 15.70
N ARG A 125 -15.37 14.03 15.64
CA ARG A 125 -16.35 15.01 15.14
C ARG A 125 -17.17 15.66 16.25
N GLY A 126 -16.97 15.24 17.50
CA GLY A 126 -17.70 15.78 18.65
C GLY A 126 -19.21 15.50 18.64
N MET A 127 -19.67 14.55 17.83
CA MET A 127 -21.08 14.18 17.73
C MET A 127 -21.58 13.58 19.04
N ASN A 128 -22.81 13.92 19.42
CA ASN A 128 -23.46 13.24 20.53
C ASN A 128 -23.84 11.79 20.14
N LYS A 129 -24.26 10.99 21.12
CA LYS A 129 -24.52 9.54 20.92
C LYS A 129 -25.60 9.28 19.85
N LYS A 130 -26.63 10.13 19.78
CA LYS A 130 -27.73 9.97 18.82
C LYS A 130 -27.29 10.35 17.41
N GLU A 131 -26.67 11.51 17.25
CA GLU A 131 -26.14 11.98 15.97
C GLU A 131 -25.12 11.00 15.38
N ALA A 132 -24.19 10.48 16.19
CA ALA A 132 -23.19 9.52 15.75
C ALA A 132 -23.82 8.17 15.33
N ALA A 133 -24.91 7.73 16.00
CA ALA A 133 -25.61 6.52 15.61
C ALA A 133 -26.36 6.69 14.28
N GLU A 134 -27.04 7.83 14.07
CA GLU A 134 -27.72 8.16 12.83
C GLU A 134 -26.73 8.28 11.66
N GLU A 135 -25.55 8.91 11.90
CA GLU A 135 -24.48 9.01 10.90
C GLU A 135 -23.85 7.65 10.58
N ALA A 136 -23.65 6.79 11.58
CA ALA A 136 -23.16 5.42 11.35
C ALA A 136 -24.09 4.64 10.44
N VAL A 137 -25.41 4.76 10.60
CA VAL A 137 -26.40 4.14 9.70
C VAL A 137 -26.29 4.73 8.28
N ARG A 138 -26.11 6.05 8.16
CA ARG A 138 -25.88 6.69 6.84
C ARG A 138 -24.62 6.18 6.16
N MET A 139 -23.52 6.04 6.91
CA MET A 139 -22.27 5.47 6.39
C MET A 139 -22.45 4.02 5.96
N MET A 140 -23.15 3.19 6.74
CA MET A 140 -23.47 1.81 6.35
C MET A 140 -24.28 1.74 5.07
N LYS A 141 -25.22 2.66 4.88
CA LYS A 141 -26.00 2.78 3.64
C LYS A 141 -25.11 3.21 2.46
N ALA A 142 -24.24 4.20 2.66
CA ALA A 142 -23.31 4.69 1.63
C ALA A 142 -22.37 3.58 1.11
N VAL A 143 -21.92 2.68 1.98
CA VAL A 143 -21.12 1.51 1.60
C VAL A 143 -21.96 0.32 1.07
N GLY A 144 -23.27 0.51 0.85
CA GLY A 144 -24.16 -0.47 0.22
C GLY A 144 -24.54 -1.64 1.14
N ILE A 145 -24.61 -1.45 2.45
CA ILE A 145 -25.16 -2.45 3.39
C ILE A 145 -26.69 -2.36 3.35
N ALA A 146 -27.35 -3.47 3.02
CA ALA A 146 -28.81 -3.56 3.00
C ALA A 146 -29.38 -3.53 4.43
N ASN A 147 -30.52 -2.85 4.63
CA ASN A 147 -31.19 -2.68 5.92
C ASN A 147 -30.23 -2.16 7.03
N PRO A 148 -29.54 -1.03 6.81
CA PRO A 148 -28.45 -0.58 7.69
C PRO A 148 -28.94 -0.28 9.11
N GLU A 149 -30.21 0.12 9.29
CA GLU A 149 -30.84 0.36 10.60
C GLU A 149 -30.86 -0.90 11.47
N VAL A 150 -31.11 -2.06 10.87
CA VAL A 150 -31.09 -3.35 11.58
C VAL A 150 -29.65 -3.82 11.76
N ARG A 151 -28.86 -3.77 10.68
CA ARG A 151 -27.48 -4.26 10.66
C ARG A 151 -26.55 -3.47 11.59
N ALA A 152 -26.83 -2.20 11.86
CA ALA A 152 -26.05 -1.41 12.84
C ALA A 152 -26.10 -1.99 14.26
N HIS A 153 -27.13 -2.75 14.60
CA HIS A 153 -27.27 -3.41 15.90
C HIS A 153 -26.69 -4.82 15.93
N GLU A 154 -26.26 -5.35 14.80
CA GLU A 154 -25.62 -6.68 14.73
C GLU A 154 -24.14 -6.61 15.09
N TYR A 155 -23.62 -7.78 15.50
CA TYR A 155 -22.22 -8.00 15.80
C TYR A 155 -21.47 -8.52 14.54
N PRO A 156 -20.15 -8.36 14.46
CA PRO A 156 -19.38 -8.81 13.29
C PRO A 156 -19.61 -10.28 12.91
N HIS A 157 -19.76 -11.19 13.89
CA HIS A 157 -19.98 -12.61 13.64
C HIS A 157 -21.34 -12.92 12.99
N GLN A 158 -22.31 -12.00 13.03
CA GLN A 158 -23.63 -12.13 12.40
C GLN A 158 -23.62 -11.63 10.93
N MET A 159 -22.49 -11.12 10.44
CA MET A 159 -22.34 -10.56 9.10
C MET A 159 -21.49 -11.45 8.19
N SER A 160 -21.77 -11.43 6.88
CA SER A 160 -20.91 -12.06 5.89
C SER A 160 -19.54 -11.37 5.79
N GLY A 161 -18.53 -12.03 5.18
CA GLY A 161 -17.20 -11.45 4.99
C GLY A 161 -17.26 -10.10 4.23
N GLY A 162 -17.98 -10.03 3.13
CA GLY A 162 -18.16 -8.79 2.36
C GLY A 162 -18.89 -7.70 3.14
N MET A 163 -19.85 -8.04 4.01
CA MET A 163 -20.52 -7.05 4.88
C MET A 163 -19.55 -6.50 5.94
N ARG A 164 -18.71 -7.35 6.56
CA ARG A 164 -17.69 -6.90 7.52
C ARG A 164 -16.68 -5.96 6.84
N GLN A 165 -16.27 -6.28 5.62
CA GLN A 165 -15.40 -5.42 4.82
C GLN A 165 -16.03 -4.04 4.59
N ARG A 166 -17.31 -4.00 4.22
CA ARG A 166 -18.06 -2.75 4.05
C ARG A 166 -18.18 -1.96 5.36
N VAL A 167 -18.38 -2.63 6.50
CA VAL A 167 -18.37 -1.97 7.82
C VAL A 167 -17.00 -1.35 8.11
N MET A 168 -15.90 -2.07 7.85
CA MET A 168 -14.54 -1.56 8.04
C MET A 168 -14.25 -0.34 7.14
N ILE A 169 -14.71 -0.38 5.88
CA ILE A 169 -14.62 0.77 4.97
C ILE A 169 -15.45 1.95 5.51
N ALA A 170 -16.67 1.70 5.98
CA ALA A 170 -17.50 2.75 6.59
C ALA A 170 -16.81 3.39 7.80
N MET A 171 -16.16 2.58 8.66
CA MET A 171 -15.36 3.10 9.79
C MET A 171 -14.19 3.96 9.31
N ALA A 172 -13.44 3.48 8.32
CA ALA A 172 -12.27 4.19 7.80
C ALA A 172 -12.65 5.54 7.18
N LEU A 173 -13.83 5.65 6.58
CA LEU A 173 -14.30 6.84 5.87
C LEU A 173 -15.20 7.76 6.71
N ALA A 174 -15.63 7.32 7.89
CA ALA A 174 -16.59 8.04 8.73
C ALA A 174 -16.19 9.49 9.04
N CYS A 175 -14.90 9.72 9.25
CA CYS A 175 -14.36 11.05 9.51
C CYS A 175 -13.83 11.77 8.26
N GLN A 176 -14.12 11.30 7.04
CA GLN A 176 -13.67 11.91 5.79
C GLN A 176 -12.16 12.22 5.81
N PRO A 177 -11.30 11.20 5.86
CA PRO A 177 -9.86 11.37 6.00
C PRO A 177 -9.25 12.05 4.77
N GLN A 178 -8.11 12.70 4.96
CA GLN A 178 -7.34 13.28 3.86
C GLN A 178 -6.41 12.25 3.19
N ILE A 179 -6.00 11.22 3.95
CA ILE A 179 -5.26 10.07 3.43
C ILE A 179 -6.00 8.80 3.84
N LEU A 180 -6.30 7.97 2.85
CA LEU A 180 -6.81 6.61 3.04
C LEU A 180 -5.72 5.60 2.67
N ILE A 181 -5.32 4.78 3.61
CA ILE A 181 -4.45 3.64 3.37
C ILE A 181 -5.36 2.42 3.17
N ALA A 182 -5.29 1.76 2.03
CA ALA A 182 -6.03 0.55 1.72
C ALA A 182 -5.05 -0.62 1.59
N ASP A 183 -4.85 -1.37 2.68
CA ASP A 183 -3.91 -2.49 2.72
C ASP A 183 -4.64 -3.79 2.38
N GLU A 184 -4.44 -4.27 1.15
CA GLU A 184 -5.09 -5.44 0.57
C GLU A 184 -6.62 -5.49 0.82
N PRO A 185 -7.36 -4.43 0.49
CA PRO A 185 -8.75 -4.26 0.95
C PRO A 185 -9.72 -5.27 0.37
N THR A 186 -9.28 -6.12 -0.56
CA THR A 186 -10.13 -7.10 -1.26
C THR A 186 -9.64 -8.54 -1.11
N THR A 187 -8.58 -8.78 -0.33
CA THR A 187 -8.07 -10.13 -0.07
C THR A 187 -9.14 -11.00 0.57
N ALA A 188 -9.24 -12.26 0.14
CA ALA A 188 -10.22 -13.25 0.57
C ALA A 188 -11.70 -12.93 0.23
N LEU A 189 -11.96 -12.03 -0.71
CA LEU A 189 -13.29 -11.78 -1.27
C LEU A 189 -13.44 -12.46 -2.64
N ASP A 190 -14.66 -12.83 -2.99
CA ASP A 190 -14.98 -13.26 -4.36
C ASP A 190 -14.84 -12.08 -5.36
N VAL A 191 -14.58 -12.41 -6.63
CA VAL A 191 -14.30 -11.43 -7.68
C VAL A 191 -15.40 -10.37 -7.82
N THR A 192 -16.68 -10.76 -7.63
CA THR A 192 -17.81 -9.84 -7.75
C THR A 192 -17.82 -8.82 -6.62
N ILE A 193 -17.63 -9.28 -5.38
CA ILE A 193 -17.55 -8.40 -4.20
C ILE A 193 -16.29 -7.54 -4.27
N GLN A 194 -15.16 -8.09 -4.73
CA GLN A 194 -13.94 -7.33 -4.96
C GLN A 194 -14.18 -6.13 -5.87
N ALA A 195 -14.77 -6.34 -7.06
CA ALA A 195 -15.09 -5.25 -7.98
C ALA A 195 -15.98 -4.18 -7.33
N GLN A 196 -17.03 -4.59 -6.61
CA GLN A 196 -17.92 -3.66 -5.91
C GLN A 196 -17.20 -2.83 -4.82
N ILE A 197 -16.26 -3.43 -4.10
CA ILE A 197 -15.45 -2.73 -3.07
C ILE A 197 -14.51 -1.72 -3.71
N LEU A 198 -13.87 -2.08 -4.81
CA LEU A 198 -12.96 -1.19 -5.54
C LEU A 198 -13.70 0.02 -6.13
N ASP A 199 -14.87 -0.22 -6.74
CA ASP A 199 -15.74 0.85 -7.22
C ASP A 199 -16.17 1.78 -6.08
N LEU A 200 -16.56 1.21 -4.94
CA LEU A 200 -16.94 1.97 -3.75
C LEU A 200 -15.80 2.87 -3.25
N ILE A 201 -14.58 2.32 -3.12
CA ILE A 201 -13.41 3.10 -2.70
C ILE A 201 -13.12 4.22 -3.72
N ARG A 202 -13.21 3.93 -5.02
CA ARG A 202 -13.01 4.90 -6.09
C ARG A 202 -14.01 6.06 -6.04
N ASP A 203 -15.29 5.75 -5.88
CA ASP A 203 -16.36 6.75 -5.89
C ASP A 203 -16.29 7.64 -4.63
N LEU A 204 -16.10 7.04 -3.46
CA LEU A 204 -15.93 7.78 -2.20
C LEU A 204 -14.64 8.62 -2.18
N ASN A 205 -13.53 8.12 -2.76
CA ASN A 205 -12.31 8.91 -2.92
C ASN A 205 -12.57 10.15 -3.78
N ARG A 206 -13.28 9.99 -4.90
CA ARG A 206 -13.61 11.11 -5.80
C ARG A 206 -14.46 12.17 -5.10
N GLU A 207 -15.44 11.76 -4.30
CA GLU A 207 -16.31 12.69 -3.55
C GLU A 207 -15.53 13.46 -2.48
N MET A 208 -14.60 12.80 -1.78
CA MET A 208 -13.85 13.38 -0.67
C MET A 208 -12.54 14.06 -1.09
N ASN A 209 -12.07 13.85 -2.32
CA ASN A 209 -10.76 14.29 -2.80
C ASN A 209 -9.59 13.89 -1.86
N ALA A 210 -9.71 12.72 -1.25
CA ALA A 210 -8.68 12.16 -0.37
C ALA A 210 -7.54 11.57 -1.20
N ALA A 211 -6.31 11.61 -0.70
CA ALA A 211 -5.23 10.82 -1.26
C ALA A 211 -5.40 9.36 -0.86
N VAL A 212 -5.11 8.41 -1.76
CA VAL A 212 -5.19 6.97 -1.47
C VAL A 212 -3.85 6.31 -1.65
N LEU A 213 -3.39 5.59 -0.63
CA LEU A 213 -2.28 4.66 -0.71
C LEU A 213 -2.85 3.25 -0.82
N PHE A 214 -2.77 2.67 -2.00
CA PHE A 214 -3.34 1.37 -2.30
C PHE A 214 -2.27 0.28 -2.29
N ILE A 215 -2.30 -0.61 -1.31
CA ILE A 215 -1.34 -1.71 -1.16
C ILE A 215 -2.01 -2.98 -1.64
N THR A 216 -1.41 -3.66 -2.61
CA THR A 216 -1.93 -4.91 -3.16
C THR A 216 -0.83 -5.71 -3.85
N HIS A 217 -1.06 -7.00 -4.07
CA HIS A 217 -0.28 -7.83 -4.97
C HIS A 217 -0.92 -7.96 -6.36
N ASP A 218 -2.14 -7.41 -6.55
CA ASP A 218 -2.90 -7.46 -7.80
C ASP A 218 -2.62 -6.24 -8.67
N LEU A 219 -1.77 -6.42 -9.68
CA LEU A 219 -1.45 -5.39 -10.66
C LEU A 219 -2.65 -5.00 -11.54
N GLY A 220 -3.63 -5.89 -11.73
CA GLY A 220 -4.86 -5.57 -12.46
C GLY A 220 -5.63 -4.46 -11.75
N VAL A 221 -5.80 -4.57 -10.43
CA VAL A 221 -6.42 -3.55 -9.60
C VAL A 221 -5.68 -2.22 -9.68
N VAL A 222 -4.33 -2.25 -9.61
CA VAL A 222 -3.51 -1.04 -9.71
C VAL A 222 -3.67 -0.37 -11.07
N SER A 223 -3.72 -1.15 -12.16
CA SER A 223 -3.88 -0.62 -13.52
C SER A 223 -5.18 0.15 -13.71
N GLU A 224 -6.22 -0.22 -12.98
CA GLU A 224 -7.55 0.38 -13.07
C GLU A 224 -7.74 1.59 -12.16
N LEU A 225 -7.16 1.55 -10.96
CA LEU A 225 -7.47 2.52 -9.92
C LEU A 225 -6.40 3.57 -9.66
N CYS A 226 -5.11 3.25 -9.87
CA CYS A 226 -4.01 4.10 -9.44
C CYS A 226 -3.52 5.04 -10.55
N ASP A 227 -2.97 6.17 -10.13
CA ASP A 227 -2.33 7.15 -11.02
C ASP A 227 -0.84 6.83 -11.20
N THR A 228 -0.18 6.52 -10.07
CA THR A 228 1.24 6.15 -9.98
C THR A 228 1.37 4.81 -9.27
N VAL A 229 2.42 4.06 -9.57
CA VAL A 229 2.71 2.78 -8.91
C VAL A 229 4.16 2.69 -8.48
N ILE A 230 4.36 2.17 -7.29
CA ILE A 230 5.65 1.78 -6.70
C ILE A 230 5.72 0.26 -6.67
N VAL A 231 6.79 -0.30 -7.20
CA VAL A 231 7.09 -1.73 -7.12
C VAL A 231 8.15 -1.93 -6.04
N MET A 232 7.80 -2.72 -5.02
CA MET A 232 8.69 -3.04 -3.90
C MET A 232 9.20 -4.48 -3.98
N TYR A 233 10.48 -4.66 -3.67
CA TYR A 233 11.12 -5.96 -3.52
C TYR A 233 12.06 -5.94 -2.31
N THR A 234 11.90 -6.87 -1.37
CA THR A 234 12.73 -7.02 -0.16
C THR A 234 13.09 -5.69 0.54
N GLY A 235 12.06 -4.90 0.86
CA GLY A 235 12.19 -3.64 1.60
C GLY A 235 12.54 -2.41 0.76
N HIS A 236 12.88 -2.56 -0.53
CA HIS A 236 13.30 -1.46 -1.41
C HIS A 236 12.28 -1.15 -2.51
N ILE A 237 12.24 0.11 -2.93
CA ILE A 237 11.62 0.48 -4.22
C ILE A 237 12.59 0.07 -5.34
N VAL A 238 12.11 -0.78 -6.25
CA VAL A 238 12.86 -1.20 -7.42
C VAL A 238 12.46 -0.45 -8.68
N GLU A 239 11.19 -0.03 -8.75
CA GLU A 239 10.68 0.82 -9.83
C GLU A 239 9.49 1.66 -9.33
N GLN A 240 9.39 2.90 -9.81
CA GLN A 240 8.23 3.78 -9.66
C GLN A 240 7.97 4.48 -10.97
N ALA A 241 6.70 4.54 -11.38
CA ALA A 241 6.30 5.24 -12.61
C ALA A 241 4.79 5.54 -12.60
N PRO A 242 4.32 6.45 -13.47
CA PRO A 242 2.92 6.52 -13.85
C PRO A 242 2.43 5.14 -14.32
N VAL A 243 1.24 4.74 -13.89
CA VAL A 243 0.72 3.38 -14.14
C VAL A 243 0.79 3.01 -15.62
N ARG A 244 0.34 3.90 -16.51
CA ARG A 244 0.34 3.66 -17.97
C ARG A 244 1.74 3.39 -18.54
N GLU A 245 2.75 4.08 -18.02
CA GLU A 245 4.13 3.92 -18.45
C GLU A 245 4.71 2.60 -17.96
N LEU A 246 4.49 2.27 -16.69
CA LEU A 246 4.98 1.02 -16.12
C LEU A 246 4.41 -0.20 -16.86
N PHE A 247 3.12 -0.19 -17.21
CA PHE A 247 2.49 -1.30 -17.92
C PHE A 247 2.92 -1.39 -19.39
N ARG A 248 3.22 -0.24 -20.05
CA ARG A 248 3.65 -0.21 -21.44
C ARG A 248 5.13 -0.57 -21.61
N ASP A 249 5.97 -0.12 -20.70
CA ASP A 249 7.42 -0.20 -20.82
C ASP A 249 8.08 -0.35 -19.43
N PRO A 250 7.87 -1.54 -18.76
CA PRO A 250 8.48 -1.83 -17.47
C PRO A 250 10.00 -1.92 -17.62
N LYS A 251 10.75 -1.33 -16.69
CA LYS A 251 12.21 -1.26 -16.77
C LYS A 251 12.90 -2.30 -15.88
N HIS A 252 12.50 -2.43 -14.62
CA HIS A 252 13.16 -3.37 -13.74
C HIS A 252 12.77 -4.82 -14.08
N PRO A 253 13.74 -5.77 -14.17
CA PRO A 253 13.45 -7.17 -14.55
C PRO A 253 12.42 -7.85 -13.63
N TYR A 254 12.34 -7.47 -12.36
CA TYR A 254 11.30 -7.94 -11.45
C TYR A 254 9.91 -7.45 -11.87
N THR A 255 9.78 -6.17 -12.24
CA THR A 255 8.51 -5.59 -12.73
C THR A 255 8.07 -6.30 -14.02
N VAL A 256 9.01 -6.55 -14.93
CA VAL A 256 8.75 -7.33 -16.15
C VAL A 256 8.24 -8.73 -15.80
N GLY A 257 8.87 -9.39 -14.82
CA GLY A 257 8.45 -10.70 -14.35
C GLY A 257 7.03 -10.70 -13.77
N LEU A 258 6.71 -9.72 -12.92
CA LEU A 258 5.37 -9.55 -12.33
C LEU A 258 4.29 -9.35 -13.41
N LEU A 259 4.54 -8.47 -14.38
CA LEU A 259 3.60 -8.21 -15.47
C LEU A 259 3.40 -9.42 -16.39
N ASN A 260 4.46 -10.19 -16.67
CA ASN A 260 4.40 -11.42 -17.45
C ASN A 260 3.66 -12.57 -16.73
N ALA A 261 3.54 -12.51 -15.41
CA ALA A 261 2.77 -13.47 -14.61
C ALA A 261 1.25 -13.21 -14.63
N ILE A 262 0.82 -12.05 -15.11
CA ILE A 262 -0.61 -11.73 -15.24
C ILE A 262 -1.19 -12.57 -16.39
N PRO A 263 -2.29 -13.32 -16.16
CA PRO A 263 -2.95 -14.06 -17.22
C PRO A 263 -3.47 -13.13 -18.32
N ALA A 264 -2.91 -13.21 -19.52
CA ALA A 264 -3.47 -12.48 -20.66
C ALA A 264 -4.72 -13.22 -21.18
N ILE A 265 -5.80 -12.47 -21.43
CA ILE A 265 -6.98 -13.01 -22.10
C ILE A 265 -6.64 -13.22 -23.59
N THR A 266 -5.97 -14.32 -23.88
CA THR A 266 -5.64 -14.71 -25.25
C THR A 266 -6.42 -15.96 -25.65
N LYS A 267 -6.72 -16.10 -26.96
CA LYS A 267 -7.38 -17.32 -27.50
C LYS A 267 -6.50 -18.58 -27.37
N GLU A 268 -5.19 -18.40 -27.23
CA GLU A 268 -4.23 -19.50 -27.07
C GLU A 268 -3.87 -19.65 -25.58
N ARG A 269 -3.99 -20.87 -25.06
CA ARG A 269 -3.51 -21.22 -23.72
C ARG A 269 -1.98 -21.32 -23.75
N LYS A 270 -1.30 -20.23 -23.36
CA LYS A 270 0.15 -20.26 -23.13
C LYS A 270 0.44 -20.51 -21.65
N PRO A 271 1.48 -21.28 -21.31
CA PRO A 271 1.93 -21.41 -19.92
C PRO A 271 2.21 -20.04 -19.34
N LEU A 272 1.77 -19.79 -18.09
CA LEU A 272 2.09 -18.56 -17.39
C LEU A 272 3.60 -18.49 -17.15
N LYS A 273 4.20 -17.37 -17.47
CA LYS A 273 5.60 -17.10 -17.13
C LYS A 273 5.66 -16.73 -15.64
N THR A 274 6.32 -17.54 -14.85
CA THR A 274 6.58 -17.27 -13.43
C THR A 274 7.97 -16.67 -13.26
N ILE A 275 8.15 -15.88 -12.21
CA ILE A 275 9.50 -15.44 -11.80
C ILE A 275 10.19 -16.65 -11.16
N GLU A 276 11.26 -17.13 -11.78
CA GLU A 276 12.00 -18.30 -11.29
C GLU A 276 12.65 -18.03 -9.92
N GLY A 277 12.85 -19.07 -9.13
CA GLY A 277 13.44 -19.02 -7.81
C GLY A 277 12.47 -18.60 -6.71
N VAL A 278 13.00 -18.48 -5.49
CA VAL A 278 12.25 -18.14 -4.27
C VAL A 278 12.68 -16.77 -3.77
N VAL A 279 11.77 -16.03 -3.15
CA VAL A 279 12.12 -14.79 -2.45
C VAL A 279 13.13 -15.12 -1.37
N PRO A 280 14.26 -14.40 -1.28
CA PRO A 280 15.27 -14.64 -0.28
C PRO A 280 14.71 -14.58 1.14
N ASN A 281 15.30 -15.37 2.06
CA ASN A 281 14.94 -15.29 3.46
C ASN A 281 15.24 -13.87 3.99
N PRO A 282 14.26 -13.17 4.62
CA PRO A 282 14.46 -11.82 5.12
C PRO A 282 15.56 -11.66 6.19
N THR A 283 16.00 -12.77 6.81
CA THR A 283 17.13 -12.79 7.75
C THR A 283 18.47 -12.82 7.04
N GLU A 284 18.51 -13.22 5.75
CA GLU A 284 19.73 -13.27 4.95
C GLU A 284 20.00 -11.92 4.30
N ARG A 285 21.12 -11.30 4.65
CA ARG A 285 21.54 -10.06 4.00
C ARG A 285 22.17 -10.39 2.65
N ILE A 286 21.45 -10.01 1.57
CA ILE A 286 21.98 -10.13 0.21
C ILE A 286 22.91 -8.93 -0.04
N GLU A 287 24.15 -9.21 -0.41
CA GLU A 287 25.06 -8.20 -0.95
C GLU A 287 24.63 -7.82 -2.37
N GLY A 288 24.81 -6.54 -2.72
CA GLY A 288 24.49 -6.04 -4.04
C GLY A 288 23.00 -5.83 -4.30
N CYS A 289 22.54 -6.17 -5.49
CA CYS A 289 21.13 -6.07 -5.89
C CYS A 289 20.32 -7.19 -5.26
N SER A 290 19.30 -6.88 -4.46
CA SER A 290 18.48 -7.90 -3.78
C SER A 290 17.76 -8.87 -4.72
N PHE A 291 17.54 -8.48 -5.99
CA PHE A 291 16.89 -9.32 -6.99
C PHE A 291 17.88 -10.17 -7.80
N TRP A 292 19.21 -10.01 -7.68
CA TRP A 292 20.19 -10.71 -8.52
C TRP A 292 20.02 -12.25 -8.55
N PRO A 293 19.63 -12.96 -7.46
CA PRO A 293 19.51 -14.42 -7.50
C PRO A 293 18.41 -14.94 -8.44
N ARG A 294 17.41 -14.08 -8.75
CA ARG A 294 16.25 -14.39 -9.59
C ARG A 294 16.27 -13.62 -10.92
N CYS A 295 17.26 -12.75 -11.12
CA CYS A 295 17.31 -11.88 -12.29
C CYS A 295 17.92 -12.58 -13.49
N PRO A 296 17.21 -12.68 -14.64
CA PRO A 296 17.75 -13.29 -15.86
C PRO A 296 18.89 -12.46 -16.48
N HIS A 297 19.04 -11.20 -16.07
CA HIS A 297 20.08 -10.27 -16.55
C HIS A 297 21.14 -9.99 -15.49
N ALA A 298 21.27 -10.86 -14.46
CA ALA A 298 22.25 -10.66 -13.39
C ALA A 298 23.69 -10.66 -13.91
N SER A 299 24.47 -9.66 -13.51
CA SER A 299 25.89 -9.54 -13.80
C SER A 299 26.73 -9.70 -12.52
N GLU A 300 28.07 -9.79 -12.65
CA GLU A 300 28.98 -9.79 -11.51
C GLU A 300 28.84 -8.52 -10.64
N ARG A 301 28.54 -7.37 -11.26
CA ARG A 301 28.29 -6.12 -10.55
C ARG A 301 27.05 -6.20 -9.68
N CYS A 302 25.99 -6.84 -10.17
CA CYS A 302 24.76 -7.04 -9.41
C CYS A 302 24.97 -7.85 -8.11
N ARG A 303 25.96 -8.74 -8.09
CA ARG A 303 26.28 -9.58 -6.91
C ARG A 303 27.04 -8.81 -5.84
N LYS A 304 27.83 -7.81 -6.25
CA LYS A 304 28.80 -7.12 -5.37
C LYS A 304 28.30 -5.75 -4.92
N GLU A 305 27.52 -5.07 -5.77
CA GLU A 305 27.16 -3.66 -5.55
C GLU A 305 25.64 -3.48 -5.69
N ALA A 306 25.05 -2.73 -4.76
CA ALA A 306 23.67 -2.31 -4.87
C ALA A 306 23.51 -1.30 -6.02
N PRO A 307 22.49 -1.46 -6.92
CA PRO A 307 22.29 -0.52 -7.98
C PRO A 307 21.84 0.84 -7.45
N PRO A 308 22.33 1.95 -8.05
CA PRO A 308 21.86 3.27 -7.71
C PRO A 308 20.41 3.46 -8.15
N VAL A 309 19.76 4.45 -7.56
CA VAL A 309 18.47 4.93 -8.02
C VAL A 309 18.69 5.86 -9.21
N THR A 310 18.17 5.50 -10.38
CA THR A 310 18.20 6.32 -11.59
C THR A 310 16.83 6.88 -11.89
N ARG A 311 16.77 7.99 -12.62
CA ARG A 311 15.53 8.66 -13.04
C ARG A 311 15.52 8.80 -14.56
N PRO A 312 15.13 7.74 -15.30
CA PRO A 312 15.09 7.76 -16.77
C PRO A 312 13.94 8.61 -17.34
N GLY A 313 13.26 9.40 -16.53
CA GLY A 313 12.15 10.30 -16.86
C GLY A 313 11.81 11.19 -15.68
N GLU A 314 10.93 12.17 -15.89
CA GLU A 314 10.58 13.19 -14.89
C GLU A 314 9.88 12.58 -13.67
N ASP A 315 8.98 11.60 -13.90
CA ASP A 315 8.18 10.93 -12.86
C ASP A 315 8.53 9.43 -12.72
N ARG A 316 9.73 9.02 -13.16
CA ARG A 316 10.14 7.63 -13.15
C ARG A 316 11.41 7.41 -12.33
N LEU A 317 11.39 6.31 -11.54
CA LEU A 317 12.52 5.85 -10.74
C LEU A 317 12.76 4.37 -11.03
N VAL A 318 14.02 4.01 -11.24
CA VAL A 318 14.45 2.61 -11.45
C VAL A 318 15.73 2.34 -10.64
N ARG A 319 15.75 1.25 -9.89
CA ARG A 319 16.93 0.78 -9.15
C ARG A 319 17.50 -0.46 -9.84
N CYS A 320 18.22 -0.26 -10.93
CA CYS A 320 18.78 -1.37 -11.73
C CYS A 320 20.03 -0.94 -12.50
N TRP A 321 21.07 -1.78 -12.53
CA TRP A 321 22.32 -1.54 -13.27
C TRP A 321 22.12 -1.44 -14.78
N LEU A 322 21.07 -2.05 -15.35
CA LEU A 322 20.74 -1.91 -16.78
C LEU A 322 20.43 -0.47 -17.20
N TYR A 323 20.10 0.41 -16.25
CA TYR A 323 19.72 1.81 -16.49
C TYR A 323 20.67 2.79 -15.81
N ALA A 324 21.67 2.31 -15.08
CA ALA A 324 22.76 3.11 -14.58
C ALA A 324 23.89 3.06 -15.64
N GLY A 325 24.15 4.16 -16.34
CA GLY A 325 25.31 4.27 -17.24
C GLY A 325 26.64 3.94 -16.55
N GLU A 326 27.73 3.81 -17.28
CA GLU A 326 29.05 3.45 -16.71
C GLU A 326 29.48 4.39 -15.57
N ASP A 327 29.02 5.63 -15.59
CA ASP A 327 29.27 6.67 -14.58
C ASP A 327 28.12 6.87 -13.58
N GLY A 328 27.13 5.95 -13.53
CA GLY A 328 25.95 6.09 -12.67
C GLY A 328 24.90 7.09 -13.18
N MET A 329 25.05 7.66 -14.36
CA MET A 329 24.09 8.52 -15.01
C MET A 329 23.47 7.84 -16.24
N THR A 330 22.13 7.86 -16.27
CA THR A 330 21.18 7.51 -17.33
C THR A 330 21.72 6.80 -18.58
N GLY A 331 21.64 5.48 -18.62
CA GLY A 331 21.78 4.66 -19.83
C GLY A 331 20.63 3.66 -19.88
N GLY A 332 19.84 3.63 -20.94
CA GLY A 332 18.92 2.54 -21.27
C GLY A 332 19.65 1.41 -21.99
N PRO A 333 19.09 0.18 -22.06
CA PRO A 333 19.65 -0.87 -22.90
C PRO A 333 19.64 -0.41 -24.35
N ASP A 334 20.77 -0.66 -25.02
CA ASP A 334 20.90 -0.45 -26.47
C ASP A 334 19.88 -1.37 -27.18
N ASP A 335 18.95 -0.81 -27.95
CA ASP A 335 17.94 -1.52 -28.73
C ASP A 335 18.58 -2.27 -29.94
N GLY A 336 19.70 -2.90 -29.70
CA GLY A 336 20.49 -3.67 -30.66
C GLY A 336 20.37 -5.18 -30.52
N ALA A 337 19.17 -5.74 -30.70
CA ALA A 337 19.07 -7.15 -31.12
C ALA A 337 17.83 -7.35 -31.99
N LYS A 338 18.14 -7.63 -33.25
CA LYS A 338 17.21 -8.06 -34.30
C LYS A 338 16.49 -9.35 -33.96
#